data_5be56efc2afa8bba662dd3e12cddf347
#
_entry.id   5be56efc2afa8bba662dd3e12cddf347
#
_cell.length_a   1.000
_cell.length_b   1.000
_cell.length_c   1.000
_cell.angle_alpha   90.00
_cell.angle_beta   90.00
_cell.angle_gamma   90.00
#
_symmetry.space_group_name_H-M   'P 1'
#
loop_
_entity.id
_entity.type
_entity.pdbx_description
1 polymer ?
#
loop_
_entity_poly.entity_id
_entity_poly.type
_entity_poly.pdbx_seq_one_letter_code
_entity_poly.pdbx_strand_id
1 'polypeptide(L)'
;MWRVLKNPLVAELTYEEAAEYALEFIKLLGAPVIYEDKIVLLDLTSYKAELPCDVLYINGVRGMNTIDNNNVLGTALRESSDVYHMNTQEFPNFTQENCEFTYKIQRGIIFTTMKDGCIEVSYKGIATDEEGYPLVPDNEKVIIGMEYYILSRYLEPLWMMGKISDKAFEYIQQKRYFYTPSAFTAMQMPGVDKMETVMNGINRLIINTTAHENFFRNYGEKERLRKFR
;
A
#
# COMPACT_ATOMS: atom_id res chain seq x y z
N MET A 1 12.81 -16.42 0.33
CA MET A 1 12.31 -17.62 1.03
C MET A 1 13.26 -18.82 0.98
N TRP A 2 13.73 -19.28 -0.18
CA TRP A 2 14.63 -20.43 -0.30
C TRP A 2 15.91 -20.37 0.55
N ARG A 3 16.49 -19.19 0.77
CA ARG A 3 17.69 -19.02 1.62
C ARG A 3 17.39 -19.34 3.09
N VAL A 4 16.24 -18.91 3.58
CA VAL A 4 15.82 -19.15 4.98
C VAL A 4 15.58 -20.63 5.21
N LEU A 5 14.83 -21.30 4.34
CA LEU A 5 14.49 -22.72 4.47
C LEU A 5 15.70 -23.66 4.36
N LYS A 6 16.81 -23.21 3.78
CA LYS A 6 18.08 -23.96 3.73
C LYS A 6 18.92 -23.81 5.00
N ASN A 7 18.55 -22.92 5.90
CA ASN A 7 19.30 -22.71 7.12
C ASN A 7 19.02 -23.87 8.11
N PRO A 8 20.04 -24.59 8.57
CA PRO A 8 19.86 -25.74 9.48
C PRO A 8 19.20 -25.35 10.82
N LEU A 9 19.23 -24.08 11.21
CA LEU A 9 18.59 -23.59 12.44
C LEU A 9 17.06 -23.51 12.33
N VAL A 10 16.51 -23.59 11.13
CA VAL A 10 15.06 -23.47 10.85
C VAL A 10 14.52 -24.67 10.06
N ALA A 11 15.08 -25.85 10.33
CA ALA A 11 14.71 -27.08 9.62
C ALA A 11 13.22 -27.47 9.75
N GLU A 12 12.55 -27.01 10.79
CA GLU A 12 11.13 -27.29 11.07
C GLU A 12 10.19 -26.16 10.56
N LEU A 13 10.73 -25.07 10.01
CA LEU A 13 9.93 -23.96 9.51
C LEU A 13 9.21 -24.36 8.21
N THR A 14 7.90 -24.27 8.21
CA THR A 14 7.10 -24.51 7.01
C THR A 14 7.16 -23.32 6.05
N TYR A 15 6.87 -23.57 4.77
CA TYR A 15 6.82 -22.50 3.77
C TYR A 15 5.73 -21.47 4.09
N GLU A 16 4.59 -21.93 4.60
CA GLU A 16 3.45 -21.11 4.97
C GLU A 16 3.77 -20.14 6.11
N GLU A 17 4.40 -20.66 7.19
CA GLU A 17 4.85 -19.82 8.30
C GLU A 17 5.91 -18.80 7.86
N ALA A 18 6.83 -19.22 6.98
CA ALA A 18 7.81 -18.30 6.41
C ALA A 18 7.15 -17.19 5.57
N ALA A 19 6.06 -17.51 4.86
CA ALA A 19 5.28 -16.55 4.09
C ALA A 19 4.55 -15.56 4.99
N GLU A 20 3.99 -16.02 6.11
CA GLU A 20 3.36 -15.14 7.11
C GLU A 20 4.36 -14.14 7.71
N TYR A 21 5.54 -14.60 8.13
CA TYR A 21 6.58 -13.71 8.63
C TYR A 21 7.11 -12.74 7.56
N ALA A 22 7.17 -13.20 6.31
CA ALA A 22 7.53 -12.31 5.19
C ALA A 22 6.47 -11.22 4.98
N LEU A 23 5.20 -11.57 5.06
CA LEU A 23 4.08 -10.62 4.98
C LEU A 23 4.12 -9.61 6.12
N GLU A 24 4.39 -10.07 7.35
CA GLU A 24 4.57 -9.21 8.51
C GLU A 24 5.72 -8.21 8.30
N PHE A 25 6.87 -8.69 7.81
CA PHE A 25 8.01 -7.83 7.49
C PHE A 25 7.69 -6.79 6.41
N ILE A 26 6.99 -7.19 5.34
CA ILE A 26 6.54 -6.30 4.27
C ILE A 26 5.62 -5.20 4.81
N LYS A 27 4.67 -5.56 5.67
CA LYS A 27 3.78 -4.60 6.33
C LYS A 27 4.54 -3.62 7.22
N LEU A 28 5.56 -4.11 7.94
CA LEU A 28 6.42 -3.26 8.77
C LEU A 28 7.26 -2.28 7.95
N LEU A 29 7.72 -2.68 6.77
CA LEU A 29 8.46 -1.79 5.89
C LEU A 29 7.60 -0.66 5.35
N GLY A 30 6.31 -0.88 5.09
CA GLY A 30 5.36 0.13 4.66
C GLY A 30 5.75 0.89 3.39
N ALA A 31 6.59 0.30 2.55
CA ALA A 31 7.14 0.98 1.38
C ALA A 31 6.13 1.01 0.21
N PRO A 32 5.96 2.15 -0.47
CA PRO A 32 4.94 2.30 -1.53
C PRO A 32 5.10 1.34 -2.72
N VAL A 33 6.33 0.85 -2.94
CA VAL A 33 6.65 -0.06 -4.06
C VAL A 33 6.02 -1.45 -3.91
N ILE A 34 5.61 -1.79 -2.68
CA ILE A 34 5.06 -3.10 -2.35
C ILE A 34 3.56 -3.18 -2.64
N TYR A 35 2.94 -2.02 -2.85
CA TYR A 35 1.50 -1.91 -3.04
C TYR A 35 1.15 -1.86 -4.52
N GLU A 36 0.15 -2.64 -4.90
CA GLU A 36 -0.43 -2.67 -6.23
C GLU A 36 -1.84 -2.07 -6.20
N ASP A 37 -2.20 -1.38 -7.27
CA ASP A 37 -3.55 -0.87 -7.45
C ASP A 37 -4.45 -2.02 -7.92
N LYS A 38 -5.41 -2.38 -7.09
CA LYS A 38 -6.41 -3.42 -7.34
C LYS A 38 -7.79 -2.82 -7.50
N ILE A 39 -8.62 -3.49 -8.27
CA ILE A 39 -10.02 -3.12 -8.46
C ILE A 39 -10.88 -4.33 -8.10
N VAL A 40 -11.90 -4.10 -7.28
CA VAL A 40 -12.87 -5.12 -6.89
C VAL A 40 -14.28 -4.60 -7.06
N LEU A 41 -15.17 -5.49 -7.53
CA LEU A 41 -16.60 -5.24 -7.55
C LEU A 41 -17.23 -5.84 -6.29
N LEU A 42 -17.97 -5.03 -5.56
CA LEU A 42 -18.64 -5.44 -4.33
C LEU A 42 -20.13 -5.24 -4.47
N ASP A 43 -20.89 -6.25 -4.05
CA ASP A 43 -22.34 -6.17 -4.00
C ASP A 43 -22.78 -5.45 -2.73
N LEU A 44 -23.63 -4.44 -2.91
CA LEU A 44 -24.23 -3.69 -1.82
C LEU A 44 -25.50 -4.40 -1.34
N THR A 45 -25.57 -4.64 -0.07
CA THR A 45 -26.77 -5.13 0.62
C THR A 45 -27.11 -4.18 1.77
N SER A 46 -28.29 -3.56 1.71
CA SER A 46 -28.77 -2.66 2.77
C SER A 46 -27.74 -1.58 3.14
N TYR A 47 -27.25 -0.83 2.12
CA TYR A 47 -26.28 0.27 2.26
C TYR A 47 -24.85 -0.13 2.66
N LYS A 48 -24.52 -1.44 2.65
CA LYS A 48 -23.24 -1.96 3.17
C LYS A 48 -22.62 -2.93 2.18
N ALA A 49 -21.29 -2.91 2.12
CA ALA A 49 -20.49 -3.94 1.50
C ALA A 49 -19.24 -4.23 2.35
N GLU A 50 -18.79 -5.48 2.36
CA GLU A 50 -17.58 -5.87 3.06
C GLU A 50 -16.37 -5.66 2.16
N LEU A 51 -15.33 -5.02 2.70
CA LEU A 51 -14.08 -4.80 2.00
C LEU A 51 -13.19 -6.05 2.07
N PRO A 52 -12.40 -6.33 1.02
CA PRO A 52 -11.39 -7.38 1.07
C PRO A 52 -10.39 -7.17 2.22
N CYS A 53 -9.86 -8.27 2.78
CA CYS A 53 -8.94 -8.23 3.92
C CYS A 53 -7.57 -7.63 3.57
N ASP A 54 -7.21 -7.55 2.28
CA ASP A 54 -5.96 -7.01 1.78
C ASP A 54 -6.00 -5.50 1.49
N VAL A 55 -7.13 -4.83 1.73
CA VAL A 55 -7.29 -3.39 1.55
C VAL A 55 -6.43 -2.64 2.56
N LEU A 56 -5.49 -1.85 2.06
CA LEU A 56 -4.64 -0.97 2.86
C LEU A 56 -5.07 0.50 2.73
N TYR A 57 -5.35 0.93 1.51
CA TYR A 57 -5.76 2.29 1.20
C TYR A 57 -6.74 2.28 0.03
N ILE A 58 -7.81 3.04 0.12
CA ILE A 58 -8.79 3.17 -0.94
C ILE A 58 -8.45 4.40 -1.80
N ASN A 59 -8.26 4.17 -3.10
CA ASN A 59 -8.01 5.23 -4.07
C ASN A 59 -9.30 5.93 -4.49
N GLY A 60 -10.40 5.18 -4.61
CA GLY A 60 -11.68 5.71 -5.00
C GLY A 60 -12.77 4.64 -5.06
N VAL A 61 -14.01 5.09 -5.00
CA VAL A 61 -15.20 4.25 -5.06
C VAL A 61 -16.14 4.80 -6.12
N ARG A 62 -16.71 3.91 -6.95
CA ARG A 62 -17.71 4.26 -7.95
C ARG A 62 -18.95 3.39 -7.75
N GLY A 63 -20.12 3.99 -7.81
CA GLY A 63 -21.38 3.27 -7.85
C GLY A 63 -21.70 2.81 -9.25
N MET A 64 -22.01 1.55 -9.46
CA MET A 64 -22.44 1.03 -10.75
C MET A 64 -23.98 0.88 -10.72
N ASN A 65 -24.66 1.62 -11.57
CA ASN A 65 -26.08 1.41 -11.82
C ASN A 65 -26.22 0.34 -12.90
N THR A 66 -26.80 -0.78 -12.56
CA THR A 66 -27.20 -1.81 -13.52
C THR A 66 -28.43 -1.29 -14.28
N ILE A 67 -28.22 -0.56 -15.35
CA ILE A 67 -29.23 -0.31 -16.36
C ILE A 67 -28.90 -1.23 -17.54
N ASP A 68 -29.74 -2.26 -17.72
CA ASP A 68 -29.78 -3.14 -18.89
C ASP A 68 -28.43 -3.71 -19.37
N ASN A 69 -27.88 -4.70 -18.65
CA ASN A 69 -26.77 -5.56 -19.08
C ASN A 69 -25.53 -4.90 -19.75
N ASN A 70 -25.51 -3.59 -19.83
CA ASN A 70 -24.37 -2.80 -20.26
C ASN A 70 -23.78 -2.12 -19.04
N ASN A 71 -22.51 -2.43 -18.76
CA ASN A 71 -21.69 -1.79 -17.74
C ASN A 71 -21.61 -0.27 -18.01
N VAL A 72 -22.54 0.48 -17.46
CA VAL A 72 -22.49 1.94 -17.50
C VAL A 72 -21.48 2.36 -16.46
N LEU A 73 -20.48 3.11 -16.88
CA LEU A 73 -19.50 3.78 -16.02
C LEU A 73 -20.23 4.47 -14.87
N GLY A 74 -20.01 3.97 -13.66
CA GLY A 74 -20.69 4.44 -12.48
C GLY A 74 -20.24 5.83 -12.05
N THR A 75 -21.08 6.46 -11.29
CA THR A 75 -20.80 7.77 -10.69
C THR A 75 -19.78 7.63 -9.57
N ALA A 76 -18.74 8.46 -9.54
CA ALA A 76 -17.79 8.49 -8.44
C ALA A 76 -18.49 8.90 -7.13
N LEU A 77 -18.27 8.13 -6.07
CA LEU A 77 -18.74 8.46 -4.74
C LEU A 77 -17.70 9.31 -4.01
N ARG A 78 -18.18 10.26 -3.23
CA ARG A 78 -17.34 11.11 -2.39
C ARG A 78 -17.23 10.51 -0.98
N GLU A 79 -16.05 10.54 -0.41
CA GLU A 79 -15.88 10.18 1.00
C GLU A 79 -16.55 11.21 1.90
N SER A 80 -17.34 10.75 2.86
CA SER A 80 -18.02 11.58 3.84
C SER A 80 -17.64 11.17 5.25
N SER A 81 -17.36 12.16 6.09
CA SER A 81 -17.16 11.96 7.54
C SER A 81 -18.46 11.93 8.32
N ASP A 82 -19.60 12.13 7.65
CA ASP A 82 -20.89 12.24 8.29
C ASP A 82 -21.34 10.91 8.93
N VAL A 83 -21.87 11.00 10.15
CA VAL A 83 -22.35 9.85 10.93
C VAL A 83 -23.70 9.35 10.41
N TYR A 84 -24.47 10.19 9.71
CA TYR A 84 -25.81 9.89 9.23
C TYR A 84 -25.87 8.80 8.16
N HIS A 85 -24.76 8.45 7.50
CA HIS A 85 -24.71 7.31 6.59
C HIS A 85 -25.06 5.97 7.22
N MET A 86 -24.99 5.87 8.53
CA MET A 86 -25.30 4.63 9.24
C MET A 86 -26.79 4.46 9.51
N ASN A 87 -27.59 5.52 9.42
CA ASN A 87 -29.00 5.55 9.83
C ASN A 87 -29.93 6.10 8.74
N THR A 88 -29.67 5.81 7.48
CA THR A 88 -30.51 6.26 6.35
C THR A 88 -31.95 5.78 6.40
N GLN A 89 -32.28 4.83 7.29
CA GLN A 89 -33.64 4.38 7.51
C GLN A 89 -34.54 5.37 8.28
N GLU A 90 -33.94 6.34 8.98
CA GLU A 90 -34.70 7.26 9.85
C GLU A 90 -35.12 8.58 9.15
N PHE A 91 -34.72 8.80 7.89
CA PHE A 91 -35.08 10.00 7.15
C PHE A 91 -35.91 9.71 5.90
N PRO A 92 -37.24 9.43 6.07
CA PRO A 92 -38.10 9.08 4.94
C PRO A 92 -38.34 10.20 3.93
N ASN A 93 -37.90 11.43 4.22
CA ASN A 93 -38.09 12.61 3.36
C ASN A 93 -36.87 12.97 2.50
N PHE A 94 -35.85 12.13 2.49
CA PHE A 94 -34.71 12.31 1.61
C PHE A 94 -35.09 11.88 0.19
N THR A 95 -35.52 12.81 -0.63
CA THR A 95 -35.75 12.56 -2.07
C THR A 95 -34.39 12.37 -2.73
N GLN A 96 -34.18 11.21 -3.31
CA GLN A 96 -32.96 10.75 -3.98
C GLN A 96 -32.47 11.66 -5.12
N GLU A 97 -33.28 12.63 -5.53
CA GLU A 97 -33.04 13.47 -6.71
C GLU A 97 -31.92 14.54 -6.54
N ASN A 98 -31.49 14.83 -5.30
CA ASN A 98 -30.50 15.87 -5.03
C ASN A 98 -29.38 15.44 -4.07
N CYS A 99 -29.20 14.15 -3.84
CA CYS A 99 -28.17 13.65 -2.91
C CYS A 99 -26.90 13.31 -3.66
N GLU A 100 -25.78 13.91 -3.26
CA GLU A 100 -24.47 13.44 -3.66
C GLU A 100 -24.31 12.01 -3.17
N PHE A 101 -23.86 11.11 -4.05
CA PHE A 101 -23.53 9.75 -3.68
C PHE A 101 -22.23 9.78 -2.86
N THR A 102 -22.33 9.36 -1.63
CA THR A 102 -21.20 9.38 -0.70
C THR A 102 -20.98 8.02 -0.09
N TYR A 103 -19.76 7.78 0.40
CA TYR A 103 -19.40 6.57 1.12
C TYR A 103 -18.63 6.89 2.39
N LYS A 104 -18.64 5.96 3.33
CA LYS A 104 -17.87 5.98 4.57
C LYS A 104 -17.32 4.59 4.87
N ILE A 105 -16.10 4.55 5.36
CA ILE A 105 -15.45 3.29 5.73
C ILE A 105 -15.38 3.20 7.24
N GLN A 106 -15.82 2.08 7.78
CA GLN A 106 -15.70 1.79 9.18
C GLN A 106 -15.53 0.30 9.42
N ARG A 107 -14.45 -0.09 10.10
CA ARG A 107 -14.15 -1.48 10.51
C ARG A 107 -14.18 -2.50 9.37
N GLY A 108 -13.62 -2.16 8.21
CA GLY A 108 -13.61 -3.06 7.06
C GLY A 108 -14.93 -3.16 6.30
N ILE A 109 -15.92 -2.33 6.65
CA ILE A 109 -17.19 -2.22 5.95
C ILE A 109 -17.28 -0.85 5.29
N ILE A 110 -17.68 -0.83 4.04
CA ILE A 110 -18.03 0.39 3.32
C ILE A 110 -19.52 0.63 3.43
N PHE A 111 -19.89 1.79 3.89
CA PHE A 111 -21.28 2.28 3.95
C PHE A 111 -21.48 3.27 2.82
N THR A 112 -22.59 3.16 2.11
CA THR A 112 -22.91 4.05 0.99
C THR A 112 -24.29 4.64 1.16
N THR A 113 -24.57 5.74 0.44
CA THR A 113 -25.94 6.27 0.32
C THR A 113 -26.81 5.46 -0.64
N MET A 114 -26.21 4.54 -1.41
CA MET A 114 -26.94 3.60 -2.27
C MET A 114 -27.42 2.42 -1.44
N LYS A 115 -28.72 2.09 -1.56
CA LYS A 115 -29.33 1.00 -0.79
C LYS A 115 -28.86 -0.38 -1.25
N ASP A 116 -28.94 -0.61 -2.55
CA ASP A 116 -28.66 -1.88 -3.18
C ASP A 116 -27.98 -1.60 -4.53
N GLY A 117 -27.20 -2.52 -5.02
CA GLY A 117 -26.49 -2.39 -6.29
C GLY A 117 -25.07 -2.94 -6.22
N CYS A 118 -24.21 -2.46 -7.11
CA CYS A 118 -22.82 -2.86 -7.15
C CYS A 118 -21.93 -1.62 -7.07
N ILE A 119 -20.84 -1.73 -6.34
CA ILE A 119 -19.80 -0.69 -6.28
C ILE A 119 -18.49 -1.24 -6.76
N GLU A 120 -17.76 -0.43 -7.50
CA GLU A 120 -16.37 -0.67 -7.88
C GLU A 120 -15.47 0.09 -6.90
N VAL A 121 -14.61 -0.65 -6.23
CA VAL A 121 -13.64 -0.10 -5.29
C VAL A 121 -12.24 -0.26 -5.86
N SER A 122 -11.57 0.86 -6.11
CA SER A 122 -10.15 0.89 -6.43
C SER A 122 -9.35 1.10 -5.15
N TYR A 123 -8.42 0.21 -4.85
CA TYR A 123 -7.66 0.24 -3.62
C TYR A 123 -6.21 -0.21 -3.82
N LYS A 124 -5.37 0.14 -2.86
CA LYS A 124 -4.01 -0.36 -2.78
C LYS A 124 -3.98 -1.58 -1.86
N GLY A 125 -3.59 -2.71 -2.43
CA GLY A 125 -3.36 -3.96 -1.73
C GLY A 125 -1.90 -4.37 -1.82
N ILE A 126 -1.50 -5.38 -1.06
CA ILE A 126 -0.18 -5.99 -1.18
C ILE A 126 -0.16 -6.79 -2.50
N ALA A 127 0.90 -6.60 -3.29
CA ALA A 127 1.09 -7.37 -4.51
C ALA A 127 1.28 -8.85 -4.15
N THR A 128 0.50 -9.73 -4.77
CA THR A 128 0.53 -11.17 -4.56
C THR A 128 0.72 -11.90 -5.89
N ASP A 129 1.30 -13.09 -5.84
CA ASP A 129 1.35 -13.99 -6.99
C ASP A 129 0.00 -14.70 -7.25
N GLU A 130 -0.05 -15.58 -8.24
CA GLU A 130 -1.26 -16.33 -8.60
C GLU A 130 -1.71 -17.30 -7.51
N GLU A 131 -0.79 -17.70 -6.61
CA GLU A 131 -1.06 -18.61 -5.48
C GLU A 131 -1.45 -17.84 -4.20
N GLY A 132 -1.44 -16.49 -4.24
CA GLY A 132 -1.78 -15.62 -3.12
C GLY A 132 -0.61 -15.29 -2.18
N TYR A 133 0.61 -15.68 -2.50
CA TYR A 133 1.79 -15.33 -1.71
C TYR A 133 2.26 -13.90 -2.01
N PRO A 134 2.73 -13.16 -0.99
CA PRO A 134 3.18 -11.79 -1.18
C PRO A 134 4.43 -11.72 -2.06
N LEU A 135 4.41 -10.84 -3.05
CA LEU A 135 5.58 -10.55 -3.86
C LEU A 135 6.60 -9.74 -3.06
N VAL A 136 7.86 -10.13 -3.18
CA VAL A 136 8.98 -9.49 -2.50
C VAL A 136 9.77 -8.66 -3.51
N PRO A 137 10.08 -7.39 -3.20
CA PRO A 137 10.90 -6.57 -4.08
C PRO A 137 12.28 -7.19 -4.31
N ASP A 138 12.74 -7.19 -5.54
CA ASP A 138 14.07 -7.71 -5.93
C ASP A 138 15.17 -6.71 -5.53
N ASN A 139 15.37 -6.57 -4.23
CA ASN A 139 16.42 -5.76 -3.63
C ASN A 139 17.16 -6.60 -2.60
N GLU A 140 18.47 -6.75 -2.76
CA GLU A 140 19.28 -7.60 -1.90
C GLU A 140 19.21 -7.21 -0.42
N LYS A 141 19.13 -5.90 -0.10
CA LYS A 141 19.00 -5.43 1.28
C LYS A 141 17.67 -5.83 1.90
N VAL A 142 16.60 -5.81 1.11
CA VAL A 142 15.26 -6.23 1.53
C VAL A 142 15.24 -7.74 1.76
N ILE A 143 15.82 -8.51 0.85
CA ILE A 143 15.89 -9.97 0.95
C ILE A 143 16.68 -10.39 2.20
N ILE A 144 17.84 -9.79 2.46
CA ILE A 144 18.65 -10.07 3.64
C ILE A 144 17.93 -9.62 4.92
N GLY A 145 17.32 -8.43 4.92
CA GLY A 145 16.54 -7.91 6.04
C GLY A 145 15.39 -8.84 6.41
N MET A 146 14.66 -9.34 5.42
CA MET A 146 13.59 -10.32 5.57
C MET A 146 14.11 -11.65 6.12
N GLU A 147 15.24 -12.15 5.60
CA GLU A 147 15.86 -13.37 6.08
C GLU A 147 16.14 -13.32 7.60
N TYR A 148 16.81 -12.26 8.06
CA TYR A 148 17.09 -12.11 9.50
C TYR A 148 15.84 -11.81 10.33
N TYR A 149 14.82 -11.18 9.75
CA TYR A 149 13.55 -10.99 10.42
C TYR A 149 12.84 -12.30 10.67
N ILE A 150 12.70 -13.15 9.64
CA ILE A 150 12.08 -14.48 9.76
C ILE A 150 12.85 -15.35 10.76
N LEU A 151 14.19 -15.39 10.64
CA LEU A 151 15.04 -16.13 11.58
C LEU A 151 14.82 -15.66 13.02
N SER A 152 14.79 -14.36 13.25
CA SER A 152 14.57 -13.79 14.58
C SER A 152 13.21 -14.18 15.16
N ARG A 153 12.13 -14.09 14.37
CA ARG A 153 10.77 -14.41 14.82
C ARG A 153 10.59 -15.91 15.13
N TYR A 154 11.16 -16.76 14.29
CA TYR A 154 11.09 -18.20 14.48
C TYR A 154 11.94 -18.67 15.68
N LEU A 155 13.13 -18.09 15.88
CA LEU A 155 14.04 -18.51 16.92
C LEU A 155 13.73 -17.91 18.31
N GLU A 156 12.95 -16.83 18.37
CA GLU A 156 12.57 -16.18 19.63
C GLU A 156 11.88 -17.12 20.63
N PRO A 157 10.84 -17.90 20.25
CA PRO A 157 10.22 -18.87 21.16
C PRO A 157 11.17 -20.02 21.53
N LEU A 158 12.02 -20.48 20.62
CA LEU A 158 13.00 -21.53 20.90
C LEU A 158 14.10 -21.08 21.87
N TRP A 159 14.50 -19.82 21.78
CA TRP A 159 15.40 -19.18 22.73
C TRP A 159 14.76 -19.06 24.11
N MET A 160 13.51 -18.63 24.20
CA MET A 160 12.76 -18.56 25.47
C MET A 160 12.63 -19.93 26.15
N MET A 161 12.57 -21.02 25.37
CA MET A 161 12.58 -22.40 25.88
C MET A 161 13.98 -22.92 26.25
N GLY A 162 15.02 -22.09 26.06
CA GLY A 162 16.41 -22.51 26.35
C GLY A 162 17.02 -23.50 25.34
N LYS A 163 16.39 -23.69 24.18
CA LYS A 163 16.86 -24.58 23.10
C LYS A 163 18.02 -24.01 22.28
N ILE A 164 18.20 -22.68 22.33
CA ILE A 164 19.19 -21.94 21.55
C ILE A 164 20.07 -21.15 22.52
N SER A 165 21.37 -21.06 22.21
CA SER A 165 22.31 -20.29 23.03
C SER A 165 22.08 -18.79 22.87
N ASP A 166 22.23 -18.02 23.96
CA ASP A 166 22.11 -16.57 24.00
C ASP A 166 22.98 -15.89 22.94
N LYS A 167 24.22 -16.36 22.78
CA LYS A 167 25.16 -15.80 21.80
C LYS A 167 24.67 -15.92 20.34
N ALA A 168 24.04 -17.06 20.01
CA ALA A 168 23.51 -17.27 18.65
C ALA A 168 22.30 -16.39 18.40
N PHE A 169 21.40 -16.27 19.36
CA PHE A 169 20.23 -15.41 19.26
C PHE A 169 20.62 -13.94 19.20
N GLU A 170 21.55 -13.49 20.05
CA GLU A 170 22.08 -12.12 20.05
C GLU A 170 22.71 -11.74 18.71
N TYR A 171 23.47 -12.64 18.09
CA TYR A 171 24.04 -12.42 16.76
C TYR A 171 22.95 -12.19 15.70
N ILE A 172 21.88 -12.99 15.73
CA ILE A 172 20.77 -12.85 14.79
C ILE A 172 20.02 -11.52 15.02
N GLN A 173 19.80 -11.14 16.28
CA GLN A 173 19.20 -9.86 16.64
C GLN A 173 20.04 -8.67 16.16
N GLN A 174 21.36 -8.70 16.34
CA GLN A 174 22.25 -7.65 15.85
C GLN A 174 22.15 -7.51 14.33
N LYS A 175 22.12 -8.63 13.60
CA LYS A 175 21.94 -8.60 12.13
C LYS A 175 20.57 -8.05 11.73
N ARG A 176 19.50 -8.45 12.42
CA ARG A 176 18.16 -7.91 12.23
C ARG A 176 18.15 -6.39 12.43
N TYR A 177 18.69 -5.87 13.52
CA TYR A 177 18.77 -4.45 13.81
C TYR A 177 19.55 -3.66 12.77
N PHE A 178 20.53 -4.26 12.13
CA PHE A 178 21.30 -3.62 11.07
C PHE A 178 20.58 -3.65 9.71
N TYR A 179 20.06 -4.80 9.30
CA TYR A 179 19.50 -4.98 7.97
C TYR A 179 18.05 -4.46 7.83
N THR A 180 17.25 -4.47 8.88
CA THR A 180 15.87 -3.95 8.82
C THR A 180 15.83 -2.45 8.47
N PRO A 181 16.57 -1.56 9.14
CA PRO A 181 16.63 -0.14 8.75
C PRO A 181 17.25 0.06 7.35
N SER A 182 18.24 -0.77 6.99
CA SER A 182 18.86 -0.71 5.67
C SER A 182 17.88 -1.07 4.56
N ALA A 183 17.03 -2.08 4.78
CA ALA A 183 15.95 -2.46 3.88
C ALA A 183 14.92 -1.33 3.75
N PHE A 184 14.49 -0.76 4.87
CA PHE A 184 13.57 0.36 4.92
C PHE A 184 14.09 1.56 4.12
N THR A 185 15.35 1.97 4.35
CA THR A 185 15.98 3.07 3.62
C THR A 185 16.07 2.77 2.12
N ALA A 186 16.45 1.53 1.74
CA ALA A 186 16.55 1.14 0.35
C ALA A 186 15.21 1.18 -0.39
N MET A 187 14.11 0.89 0.31
CA MET A 187 12.77 0.91 -0.26
C MET A 187 12.15 2.30 -0.32
N GLN A 188 12.54 3.18 0.60
CA GLN A 188 12.06 4.57 0.62
C GLN A 188 12.85 5.52 -0.28
N MET A 189 14.08 5.15 -0.65
CA MET A 189 14.84 5.95 -1.61
C MET A 189 14.17 5.90 -2.99
N PRO A 190 13.58 7.00 -3.45
CA PRO A 190 13.03 7.06 -4.80
C PRO A 190 14.18 6.90 -5.79
N GLY A 191 13.93 6.21 -6.90
CA GLY A 191 14.86 6.22 -8.04
C GLY A 191 15.13 7.66 -8.50
N VAL A 192 16.24 7.86 -9.23
CA VAL A 192 16.70 9.19 -9.67
C VAL A 192 15.56 9.98 -10.35
N ASP A 193 14.78 9.33 -11.20
CA ASP A 193 13.65 9.96 -11.92
C ASP A 193 12.51 10.41 -10.97
N LYS A 194 12.23 9.62 -9.94
CA LYS A 194 11.25 10.01 -8.92
C LYS A 194 11.77 11.11 -8.00
N MET A 195 13.05 11.11 -7.70
CA MET A 195 13.71 12.18 -6.95
C MET A 195 13.58 13.53 -7.67
N GLU A 196 13.82 13.54 -8.97
CA GLU A 196 13.64 14.73 -9.80
C GLU A 196 12.19 15.22 -9.79
N THR A 197 11.23 14.31 -9.91
CA THR A 197 9.81 14.64 -9.84
C THR A 197 9.41 15.23 -8.48
N VAL A 198 9.92 14.67 -7.38
CA VAL A 198 9.66 15.18 -6.01
C VAL A 198 10.29 16.56 -5.83
N MET A 199 11.55 16.73 -6.27
CA MET A 199 12.25 18.02 -6.19
C MET A 199 11.54 19.09 -7.03
N ASN A 200 11.09 18.74 -8.23
CA ASN A 200 10.30 19.64 -9.07
C ASN A 200 8.94 19.97 -8.43
N GLY A 201 8.32 19.02 -7.75
CA GLY A 201 7.10 19.25 -6.97
C GLY A 201 7.33 20.22 -5.82
N ILE A 202 8.39 20.03 -5.04
CA ILE A 202 8.78 20.92 -3.94
C ILE A 202 9.11 22.33 -4.47
N ASN A 203 9.86 22.42 -5.55
CA ASN A 203 10.19 23.71 -6.17
C ASN A 203 8.97 24.47 -6.68
N ARG A 204 7.91 23.76 -7.09
CA ARG A 204 6.62 24.39 -7.46
C ARG A 204 5.83 24.90 -6.24
N LEU A 205 5.99 24.28 -5.07
CA LEU A 205 5.34 24.71 -3.83
C LEU A 205 6.04 25.91 -3.19
N ILE A 206 7.35 26.05 -3.40
CA ILE A 206 8.11 27.21 -2.94
C ILE A 206 7.91 28.31 -3.98
N ILE A 207 7.21 29.37 -3.58
CA ILE A 207 7.04 30.56 -4.42
C ILE A 207 8.43 31.21 -4.57
N ASN A 208 9.08 30.91 -5.68
CA ASN A 208 10.35 31.55 -6.00
C ASN A 208 10.04 32.93 -6.58
N THR A 209 10.18 33.96 -5.76
CA THR A 209 9.95 35.36 -6.18
C THR A 209 10.86 35.77 -7.33
N THR A 210 12.01 35.11 -7.51
CA THR A 210 12.96 35.36 -8.60
C THR A 210 12.71 34.48 -9.85
N ALA A 211 11.79 33.52 -9.79
CA ALA A 211 11.49 32.65 -10.93
C ALA A 211 11.00 33.46 -12.14
N HIS A 212 10.26 34.52 -11.90
CA HIS A 212 9.75 35.41 -12.93
C HIS A 212 10.88 36.19 -13.62
N GLU A 213 11.88 36.66 -12.87
CA GLU A 213 13.07 37.33 -13.41
C GLU A 213 13.94 36.37 -14.20
N ASN A 214 14.12 35.15 -13.72
CA ASN A 214 14.88 34.10 -14.40
C ASN A 214 14.20 33.64 -15.70
N PHE A 215 12.87 33.56 -15.72
CA PHE A 215 12.11 33.22 -16.92
C PHE A 215 12.37 34.24 -18.05
N PHE A 216 12.33 35.52 -17.74
CA PHE A 216 12.58 36.57 -18.73
C PHE A 216 14.06 36.69 -19.11
N ARG A 217 15.00 36.38 -18.22
CA ARG A 217 16.45 36.36 -18.53
C ARG A 217 16.80 35.24 -19.50
N ASN A 218 16.16 34.10 -19.38
CA ASN A 218 16.45 32.92 -20.22
C ASN A 218 15.55 32.85 -21.47
N TYR A 219 14.69 33.84 -21.67
CA TYR A 219 13.79 33.88 -22.81
C TYR A 219 14.60 34.23 -24.08
N GLY A 220 14.96 33.18 -24.81
CA GLY A 220 15.75 33.28 -26.03
C GLY A 220 17.15 32.65 -25.98
N GLU A 221 17.69 32.35 -24.83
CA GLU A 221 18.93 31.57 -24.70
C GLU A 221 18.58 30.07 -24.69
N LYS A 222 18.69 29.45 -25.87
CA LYS A 222 18.65 27.99 -25.94
C LYS A 222 19.97 27.47 -25.37
N GLU A 223 19.94 26.66 -24.32
CA GLU A 223 21.10 25.89 -23.87
C GLU A 223 21.66 25.10 -25.05
N ARG A 224 22.82 25.53 -25.53
CA ARG A 224 23.56 24.78 -26.55
C ARG A 224 24.43 23.77 -25.83
N LEU A 225 24.06 22.49 -25.90
CA LEU A 225 24.95 21.41 -25.54
C LEU A 225 26.24 21.57 -26.34
N ARG A 226 27.35 21.95 -25.67
CA ARG A 226 28.67 21.95 -26.27
C ARG A 226 29.05 20.50 -26.55
N LYS A 227 29.19 20.16 -27.83
CA LYS A 227 29.87 18.92 -28.20
C LYS A 227 31.31 19.05 -27.75
N PHE A 228 31.70 18.26 -26.77
CA PHE A 228 33.12 18.04 -26.49
C PHE A 228 33.75 17.37 -27.72
N ARG A 229 34.72 18.00 -28.32
CA ARG A 229 35.61 17.40 -29.33
C ARG A 229 36.74 16.69 -28.61
#